data_c79c38f839b3d37f2205338645ea83d7
#
_entry.id   c79c38f839b3d37f2205338645ea83d7
#
_cell.length_a   1.000
_cell.length_b   1.000
_cell.length_c   1.000
_cell.angle_alpha   90.00
_cell.angle_beta   90.00
_cell.angle_gamma   90.00
#
_symmetry.space_group_name_H-M   'P 1'
#
loop_
_entity.id
_entity.type
_entity.pdbx_description
1 polymer ?
#
loop_
_entity_poly.entity_id
_entity_poly.type
_entity_poly.pdbx_seq_one_letter_code
_entity_poly.pdbx_strand_id
1 'polypeptide(L)' 'MSLENAPEEVKLAVDLIMLLEENSLSPQTVLAALAIVQKDFEAKIAKEKQG' A
#
# COMPACT_ATOMS: atom_id res chain seq x y z
N MET A 1 -10.33 -8.83 -16.53
CA MET A 1 -10.26 -7.36 -16.36
C MET A 1 -8.86 -6.87 -16.67
N SER A 2 -8.75 -5.86 -17.51
CA SER A 2 -7.44 -5.27 -17.81
C SER A 2 -6.95 -4.45 -16.63
N LEU A 3 -5.65 -4.50 -16.37
CA LEU A 3 -5.03 -3.71 -15.30
C LEU A 3 -5.22 -2.20 -15.54
N GLU A 4 -5.27 -1.80 -16.80
CA GLU A 4 -5.46 -0.39 -17.16
C GLU A 4 -6.81 0.17 -16.69
N ASN A 5 -7.82 -0.71 -16.58
CA ASN A 5 -9.15 -0.32 -16.15
C ASN A 5 -9.40 -0.59 -14.67
N ALA A 6 -8.40 -1.05 -13.94
CA ALA A 6 -8.53 -1.32 -12.52
C ALA A 6 -8.57 -0.02 -11.72
N PRO A 7 -9.22 -0.01 -10.55
CA PRO A 7 -9.16 1.14 -9.66
C PRO A 7 -7.72 1.48 -9.28
N GLU A 8 -7.49 2.74 -8.91
CA GLU A 8 -6.15 3.21 -8.55
C GLU A 8 -5.51 2.38 -7.45
N GLU A 9 -6.28 2.00 -6.43
CA GLU A 9 -5.75 1.22 -5.32
C GLU A 9 -5.30 -0.17 -5.76
N VAL A 10 -5.96 -0.75 -6.76
CA VAL A 10 -5.57 -2.07 -7.29
C VAL A 10 -4.27 -1.95 -8.08
N LYS A 11 -4.15 -0.92 -8.89
CA LYS A 11 -2.92 -0.68 -9.66
C LYS A 11 -1.73 -0.48 -8.72
N LEU A 12 -1.93 0.35 -7.70
CA LEU A 12 -0.89 0.62 -6.72
C LEU A 12 -0.51 -0.63 -5.95
N ALA A 13 -1.50 -1.44 -5.57
CA ALA A 13 -1.24 -2.68 -4.84
C ALA A 13 -0.39 -3.64 -5.68
N VAL A 14 -0.71 -3.77 -6.98
CA VAL A 14 0.06 -4.65 -7.86
C VAL A 14 1.50 -4.17 -7.99
N ASP A 15 1.68 -2.87 -8.20
CA ASP A 15 3.03 -2.29 -8.30
C ASP A 15 3.81 -2.51 -7.01
N LEU A 16 3.15 -2.35 -5.88
CA LEU A 16 3.77 -2.52 -4.57
C LEU A 16 4.18 -3.98 -4.33
N ILE A 17 3.32 -4.92 -4.72
CA ILE A 17 3.63 -6.34 -4.60
C ILE A 17 4.90 -6.67 -5.40
N MET A 18 4.98 -6.17 -6.62
CA MET A 18 6.15 -6.41 -7.47
C MET A 18 7.41 -5.84 -6.85
N LEU A 19 7.33 -4.62 -6.33
CA LEU A 19 8.45 -3.97 -5.68
C LEU A 19 8.92 -4.75 -4.44
N LEU A 20 7.97 -5.18 -3.63
CA LEU A 20 8.27 -5.92 -2.40
C LEU A 20 8.87 -7.29 -2.71
N GLU A 21 8.40 -7.95 -3.77
CA GLU A 21 8.95 -9.23 -4.18
C GLU A 21 10.38 -9.09 -4.69
N GLU A 22 10.68 -8.00 -5.36
CA GLU A 22 12.05 -7.73 -5.83
C GLU A 22 13.04 -7.58 -4.67
N ASN A 23 12.57 -7.12 -3.53
CA ASN A 23 13.42 -6.92 -2.35
C ASN A 23 13.60 -8.18 -1.51
N SER A 24 12.94 -9.28 -1.89
CA SER A 24 13.12 -10.58 -1.23
C SER A 24 12.86 -10.55 0.27
N LEU A 25 11.87 -9.77 0.68
CA LEU A 25 11.49 -9.65 2.09
C LEU A 25 10.55 -10.79 2.48
N SER A 26 10.60 -11.18 3.76
CA SER A 26 9.68 -12.19 4.24
C SER A 26 8.25 -11.63 4.27
N PRO A 27 7.24 -12.49 4.04
CA PRO A 27 5.84 -12.02 4.11
C PRO A 27 5.48 -11.38 5.45
N GLN A 28 6.02 -11.92 6.54
CA GLN A 28 5.75 -11.37 7.88
C GLN A 28 6.29 -9.95 8.01
N THR A 29 7.50 -9.71 7.50
CA THR A 29 8.10 -8.38 7.52
C THR A 29 7.28 -7.41 6.68
N VAL A 30 6.82 -7.86 5.51
CA VAL A 30 6.00 -7.03 4.63
C VAL A 30 4.70 -6.64 5.32
N LEU A 31 4.02 -7.60 5.95
CA LEU A 31 2.77 -7.30 6.64
C LEU A 31 2.96 -6.32 7.79
N ALA A 32 4.06 -6.48 8.54
CA ALA A 32 4.37 -5.55 9.63
C ALA A 32 4.62 -4.14 9.09
N ALA A 33 5.35 -4.04 7.99
CA ALA A 33 5.63 -2.75 7.36
C ALA A 33 4.35 -2.09 6.84
N LEU A 34 3.47 -2.88 6.23
CA LEU A 34 2.21 -2.36 5.71
C LEU A 34 1.30 -1.83 6.82
N ALA A 35 1.34 -2.46 8.00
CA ALA A 35 0.58 -1.97 9.15
C ALA A 35 1.07 -0.58 9.58
N ILE A 36 2.38 -0.36 9.53
CA ILE A 36 2.96 0.95 9.84
C ILE A 36 2.52 1.98 8.80
N VAL A 37 2.59 1.61 7.53
CA VAL A 37 2.16 2.47 6.41
C VAL A 37 0.68 2.83 6.56
N GLN A 38 -0.15 1.85 6.90
CA GLN A 38 -1.58 2.07 7.08
C GLN A 38 -1.84 3.12 8.15
N LYS A 39 -1.17 3.01 9.30
CA LYS A 39 -1.33 3.97 10.40
C LYS A 39 -0.93 5.38 9.98
N ASP A 40 0.14 5.48 9.20
CA ASP A 40 0.60 6.78 8.72
C ASP A 40 -0.46 7.45 7.85
N PHE A 41 -1.07 6.70 6.94
CA PHE A 41 -2.08 7.25 6.05
C PHE A 41 -3.40 7.51 6.77
N GLU A 42 -3.73 6.72 7.78
CA GLU A 42 -4.89 7.00 8.62
C GLU A 42 -4.72 8.34 9.33
N ALA A 43 -3.51 8.64 9.79
CA ALA A 43 -3.21 9.93 10.40
C ALA A 43 -3.34 11.07 9.40
N LYS A 44 -2.91 10.86 8.16
CA LYS A 44 -3.03 11.85 7.10
C LYS A 44 -4.49 12.16 6.77
N ILE A 45 -5.33 11.13 6.74
CA ILE A 45 -6.76 11.31 6.52
C ILE A 45 -7.39 12.14 7.65
N ALA A 46 -7.03 11.85 8.89
CA ALA A 46 -7.51 12.60 10.04
C ALA A 46 -7.10 14.07 9.94
N LYS A 47 -5.89 14.34 9.49
CA LYS A 47 -5.40 15.70 9.28
C LYS A 47 -6.20 16.43 8.22
N GLU A 48 -6.54 15.76 7.13
CA GLU A 48 -7.32 16.36 6.06
C GLU A 48 -8.68 16.80 6.55
N LYS A 49 -9.30 16.01 7.43
CA LYS A 49 -10.65 16.31 7.96
C LYS A 49 -10.65 17.47 8.94
N GLN A 50 -9.51 17.75 9.54
CA GLN A 50 -9.38 18.85 10.49
C GLN A 50 -9.13 20.19 9.83
N GLY A 51 -8.65 20.15 8.61
CA GLY A 51 -8.32 21.34 7.87
C GLY A 51 -9.48 21.91 7.14
#